data_1c8061d340fec83cdfdfdfbaa356f429
#
_entry.id   1c8061d340fec83cdfdfdfbaa356f429
#
_cell.length_a   1.000
_cell.length_b   1.000
_cell.length_c   1.000
_cell.angle_alpha   90.00
_cell.angle_beta   90.00
_cell.angle_gamma   90.00
#
_symmetry.space_group_name_H-M   'P 1'
#
loop_
_entity.id
_entity.type
_entity.pdbx_description
1 polymer ?
#
loop_
_entity_poly.entity_id
_entity_poly.type
_entity_poly.pdbx_seq_one_letter_code
_entity_poly.pdbx_strand_id
1 'polypeptide(L)'
;MNPFILSIVLSIITFSGSADLPAAAATTAPAFELVTFSGESYSNQTQKGHPVLLVFWAPWCKVCQRDLPLLSEFYQHDKPTQLGVVSIGFADTRSNVEQFVKERSGTFVYPTAYDEDRWVAQAFKVNATPTYVLLDAQGSIALVHRGGGVLQNPQFNEFLSTLK
;
A
#
# COMPACT_ATOMS: atom_id res chain seq x y z
N MET A 1 79.69 24.96 -3.28
CA MET A 1 78.96 24.29 -2.19
C MET A 1 77.47 24.65 -2.36
N ASN A 2 76.73 23.73 -2.98
CA ASN A 2 75.29 23.91 -3.22
C ASN A 2 74.50 23.04 -2.23
N PRO A 3 73.50 23.56 -1.47
CA PRO A 3 72.57 22.71 -0.79
C PRO A 3 71.34 22.53 -1.67
N PHE A 4 71.04 21.29 -2.02
CA PHE A 4 69.80 20.86 -2.64
C PHE A 4 68.64 21.02 -1.65
N ILE A 5 67.63 21.85 -2.00
CA ILE A 5 66.37 21.94 -1.28
C ILE A 5 65.41 20.90 -1.89
N LEU A 6 65.17 19.84 -1.15
CA LEU A 6 64.23 18.77 -1.50
C LEU A 6 62.83 19.23 -1.12
N SER A 7 62.03 19.67 -2.11
CA SER A 7 60.61 20.04 -1.91
C SER A 7 59.76 18.76 -1.89
N ILE A 8 59.29 18.38 -0.71
CA ILE A 8 58.29 17.30 -0.54
C ILE A 8 56.92 17.90 -0.80
N VAL A 9 56.34 17.56 -1.95
CA VAL A 9 54.92 17.88 -2.25
C VAL A 9 54.04 16.82 -1.56
N LEU A 10 53.39 17.21 -0.47
CA LEU A 10 52.44 16.38 0.24
C LEU A 10 51.08 16.44 -0.51
N SER A 11 50.80 15.42 -1.33
CA SER A 11 49.50 15.25 -1.99
C SER A 11 48.46 14.82 -0.98
N ILE A 12 47.56 15.73 -0.64
CA ILE A 12 46.39 15.42 0.18
C ILE A 12 45.32 14.80 -0.72
N ILE A 13 45.17 13.48 -0.67
CA ILE A 13 44.05 12.77 -1.32
C ILE A 13 42.82 12.95 -0.42
N THR A 14 41.92 13.84 -0.80
CA THR A 14 40.60 13.95 -0.16
C THR A 14 39.70 12.82 -0.67
N PHE A 15 39.54 11.78 0.12
CA PHE A 15 38.61 10.69 -0.13
C PHE A 15 37.18 11.19 0.24
N SER A 16 36.47 11.69 -0.75
CA SER A 16 35.03 11.97 -0.60
C SER A 16 34.26 10.65 -0.72
N GLY A 17 34.18 9.94 0.38
CA GLY A 17 33.27 8.78 0.50
C GLY A 17 31.84 9.25 0.64
N SER A 18 31.09 9.26 -0.45
CA SER A 18 29.61 9.30 -0.37
C SER A 18 29.19 7.96 0.23
N ALA A 19 28.79 7.97 1.50
CA ALA A 19 28.13 6.83 2.12
C ALA A 19 26.73 6.70 1.50
N ASP A 20 26.61 5.90 0.43
CA ASP A 20 25.31 5.40 0.00
C ASP A 20 24.73 4.57 1.15
N LEU A 21 23.76 5.15 1.88
CA LEU A 21 22.94 4.39 2.79
C LEU A 21 22.18 3.37 1.94
N PRO A 22 22.23 2.06 2.29
CA PRO A 22 21.45 1.08 1.55
C PRO A 22 19.97 1.48 1.65
N ALA A 23 19.36 1.72 0.49
CA ALA A 23 17.91 1.86 0.39
C ALA A 23 17.30 0.64 1.09
N ALA A 24 16.40 0.87 2.06
CA ALA A 24 15.72 -0.21 2.75
C ALA A 24 15.14 -1.15 1.69
N ALA A 25 15.51 -2.43 1.75
CA ALA A 25 15.09 -3.40 0.75
C ALA A 25 13.57 -3.40 0.66
N ALA A 26 13.03 -2.98 -0.47
CA ALA A 26 11.59 -2.95 -0.70
C ALA A 26 11.05 -4.38 -0.55
N THR A 27 10.09 -4.58 0.35
CA THR A 27 9.50 -5.89 0.59
C THR A 27 8.51 -6.20 -0.52
N THR A 28 8.84 -7.15 -1.38
CA THR A 28 7.91 -7.63 -2.42
C THR A 28 6.62 -8.15 -1.77
N ALA A 29 5.49 -7.73 -2.30
CA ALA A 29 4.19 -8.23 -1.85
C ALA A 29 4.07 -9.74 -2.10
N PRO A 30 3.42 -10.49 -1.20
CA PRO A 30 3.07 -11.87 -1.46
C PRO A 30 2.16 -11.98 -2.69
N ALA A 31 2.14 -13.14 -3.33
CA ALA A 31 1.18 -13.40 -4.40
C ALA A 31 -0.25 -13.30 -3.85
N PHE A 32 -1.14 -12.67 -4.59
CA PHE A 32 -2.56 -12.63 -4.30
C PHE A 32 -3.38 -12.66 -5.58
N GLU A 33 -4.58 -13.19 -5.47
CA GLU A 33 -5.59 -13.14 -6.51
C GLU A 33 -6.97 -13.06 -5.84
N LEU A 34 -7.78 -12.14 -6.32
CA LEU A 34 -9.13 -11.88 -5.84
C LEU A 34 -10.06 -11.65 -7.03
N VAL A 35 -11.28 -12.13 -6.92
CA VAL A 35 -12.36 -11.77 -7.84
C VAL A 35 -13.34 -10.90 -7.10
N THR A 36 -13.60 -9.72 -7.63
CA THR A 36 -14.56 -8.77 -7.05
C THR A 36 -16.00 -9.26 -7.23
N PHE A 37 -16.93 -8.68 -6.50
CA PHE A 37 -18.37 -8.97 -6.68
C PHE A 37 -18.91 -8.54 -8.05
N SER A 38 -18.19 -7.64 -8.76
CA SER A 38 -18.47 -7.29 -10.16
C SER A 38 -17.82 -8.23 -11.20
N GLY A 39 -17.00 -9.20 -10.75
CA GLY A 39 -16.32 -10.17 -11.62
C GLY A 39 -14.95 -9.73 -12.12
N GLU A 40 -14.42 -8.60 -11.68
CA GLU A 40 -13.06 -8.16 -12.02
C GLU A 40 -12.02 -8.95 -11.25
N SER A 41 -10.91 -9.32 -11.92
CA SER A 41 -9.76 -9.96 -11.28
C SER A 41 -8.75 -8.93 -10.79
N TYR A 42 -8.36 -9.03 -9.52
CA TYR A 42 -7.28 -8.28 -8.90
C TYR A 42 -6.18 -9.22 -8.44
N SER A 43 -4.97 -9.03 -8.95
CA SER A 43 -3.80 -9.86 -8.63
C SER A 43 -2.51 -9.06 -8.81
N ASN A 44 -1.37 -9.59 -8.34
CA ASN A 44 -0.07 -9.00 -8.66
C ASN A 44 0.14 -8.82 -10.17
N GLN A 45 -0.44 -9.70 -10.99
CA GLN A 45 -0.31 -9.63 -12.45
C GLN A 45 -1.16 -8.52 -13.06
N THR A 46 -2.43 -8.40 -12.63
CA THR A 46 -3.36 -7.39 -13.17
C THR A 46 -3.02 -5.97 -12.69
N GLN A 47 -2.34 -5.84 -11.54
CA GLN A 47 -1.92 -4.56 -10.98
C GLN A 47 -0.47 -4.18 -11.32
N LYS A 48 0.21 -4.96 -12.14
CA LYS A 48 1.59 -4.67 -12.54
C LYS A 48 1.70 -3.31 -13.25
N GLY A 49 2.60 -2.46 -12.74
CA GLY A 49 2.80 -1.10 -13.26
C GLY A 49 1.87 -0.05 -12.67
N HIS A 50 0.95 -0.45 -11.78
CA HIS A 50 0.02 0.46 -11.12
C HIS A 50 0.08 0.28 -9.60
N PRO A 51 0.22 1.35 -8.81
CA PRO A 51 0.08 1.25 -7.36
C PRO A 51 -1.36 0.88 -6.99
N VAL A 52 -1.52 0.12 -5.91
CA VAL A 52 -2.83 -0.32 -5.43
C VAL A 52 -2.93 -0.26 -3.92
N LEU A 53 -4.05 0.24 -3.42
CA LEU A 53 -4.42 0.21 -2.01
C LEU A 53 -5.35 -0.98 -1.76
N LEU A 54 -4.86 -1.97 -1.02
CA LEU A 54 -5.65 -3.09 -0.52
C LEU A 54 -6.23 -2.72 0.84
N VAL A 55 -7.55 -2.84 1.02
CA VAL A 55 -8.27 -2.44 2.22
C VAL A 55 -8.96 -3.64 2.84
N PHE A 56 -8.39 -4.17 3.91
CA PHE A 56 -8.93 -5.33 4.63
C PHE A 56 -9.92 -4.91 5.72
N TRP A 57 -11.13 -5.43 5.66
CA TRP A 57 -12.21 -5.03 6.57
C TRP A 57 -13.17 -6.20 6.90
N ALA A 58 -14.04 -6.00 7.88
CA ALA A 58 -15.10 -6.94 8.21
C ALA A 58 -16.42 -6.20 8.55
N PRO A 59 -17.59 -6.81 8.32
CA PRO A 59 -18.89 -6.20 8.61
C PRO A 59 -19.08 -5.77 10.07
N TRP A 60 -18.59 -6.54 11.01
CA TRP A 60 -18.68 -6.27 12.46
C TRP A 60 -17.70 -5.20 12.96
N CYS A 61 -16.73 -4.77 12.14
CA CYS A 61 -15.69 -3.82 12.52
C CYS A 61 -16.22 -2.39 12.61
N LYS A 62 -16.39 -1.86 13.81
CA LYS A 62 -16.92 -0.48 14.04
C LYS A 62 -16.02 0.61 13.51
N VAL A 63 -14.69 0.42 13.54
CA VAL A 63 -13.72 1.36 12.95
C VAL A 63 -13.88 1.37 11.44
N CYS A 64 -14.01 0.19 10.80
CA CYS A 64 -14.23 0.08 9.37
C CYS A 64 -15.50 0.81 8.92
N GLN A 65 -16.61 0.67 9.68
CA GLN A 65 -17.89 1.33 9.37
C GLN A 65 -17.80 2.86 9.36
N ARG A 66 -16.85 3.45 10.09
CA ARG A 66 -16.57 4.90 10.10
C ARG A 66 -15.60 5.32 9.02
N ASP A 67 -14.61 4.47 8.72
CA ASP A 67 -13.50 4.80 7.82
C ASP A 67 -13.85 4.58 6.34
N LEU A 68 -14.61 3.51 6.03
CA LEU A 68 -14.95 3.17 4.65
C LEU A 68 -15.75 4.26 3.91
N PRO A 69 -16.68 5.01 4.54
CA PRO A 69 -17.32 6.16 3.88
C PRO A 69 -16.33 7.26 3.51
N LEU A 70 -15.33 7.55 4.35
CA LEU A 70 -14.28 8.53 4.05
C LEU A 70 -13.41 8.07 2.88
N LEU A 71 -13.09 6.77 2.82
CA LEU A 71 -12.40 6.18 1.69
C LEU A 71 -13.23 6.29 0.40
N SER A 72 -14.55 6.17 0.50
CA SER A 72 -15.49 6.33 -0.61
C SER A 72 -15.44 7.75 -1.20
N GLU A 73 -15.45 8.77 -0.34
CA GLU A 73 -15.29 10.17 -0.73
C GLU A 73 -13.94 10.41 -1.40
N PHE A 74 -12.86 9.93 -0.78
CA PHE A 74 -11.52 9.99 -1.38
C PHE A 74 -11.46 9.31 -2.75
N TYR A 75 -12.06 8.13 -2.90
CA TYR A 75 -12.07 7.39 -4.16
C TYR A 75 -12.75 8.16 -5.28
N GLN A 76 -13.84 8.86 -4.98
CA GLN A 76 -14.64 9.58 -5.97
C GLN A 76 -14.05 10.95 -6.35
N HIS A 77 -13.40 11.64 -5.41
CA HIS A 77 -13.05 13.05 -5.57
C HIS A 77 -11.55 13.34 -5.58
N ASP A 78 -10.77 12.61 -4.78
CA ASP A 78 -9.39 12.99 -4.50
C ASP A 78 -8.34 11.93 -4.95
N LYS A 79 -8.80 10.73 -5.32
CA LYS A 79 -7.92 9.64 -5.68
C LYS A 79 -7.16 9.93 -6.99
N PRO A 80 -5.80 9.84 -7.00
CA PRO A 80 -5.05 9.86 -8.26
C PRO A 80 -5.52 8.77 -9.23
N THR A 81 -5.61 9.10 -10.52
CA THR A 81 -6.10 8.16 -11.55
C THR A 81 -5.28 6.88 -11.61
N GLN A 82 -3.98 6.96 -11.33
CA GLN A 82 -3.05 5.83 -11.37
C GLN A 82 -3.22 4.87 -10.18
N LEU A 83 -3.81 5.31 -9.06
CA LEU A 83 -3.98 4.49 -7.87
C LEU A 83 -5.19 3.56 -8.02
N GLY A 84 -4.95 2.26 -8.00
CA GLY A 84 -6.00 1.27 -7.80
C GLY A 84 -6.46 1.24 -6.33
N VAL A 85 -7.72 0.91 -6.10
CA VAL A 85 -8.23 0.62 -4.76
C VAL A 85 -9.10 -0.62 -4.85
N VAL A 86 -8.88 -1.59 -3.98
CA VAL A 86 -9.76 -2.75 -3.83
C VAL A 86 -10.02 -3.00 -2.35
N SER A 87 -11.27 -3.11 -1.97
CA SER A 87 -11.66 -3.48 -0.61
C SER A 87 -11.87 -5.00 -0.51
N ILE A 88 -11.44 -5.57 0.61
CA ILE A 88 -11.36 -7.00 0.83
C ILE A 88 -12.08 -7.31 2.13
N GLY A 89 -13.30 -7.83 2.00
CA GLY A 89 -14.07 -8.34 3.15
C GLY A 89 -13.53 -9.70 3.57
N PHE A 90 -13.24 -9.87 4.85
CA PHE A 90 -12.73 -11.13 5.41
C PHE A 90 -13.16 -11.30 6.88
N ALA A 91 -12.83 -12.44 7.49
CA ALA A 91 -13.16 -12.76 8.89
C ALA A 91 -14.66 -12.75 9.23
N ASP A 92 -15.48 -13.04 8.22
CA ASP A 92 -16.91 -13.26 8.31
C ASP A 92 -17.33 -14.21 7.17
N THR A 93 -18.60 -14.58 7.07
CA THR A 93 -19.07 -15.39 5.95
C THR A 93 -19.19 -14.56 4.68
N ARG A 94 -19.03 -15.20 3.52
CA ARG A 94 -19.26 -14.54 2.21
C ARG A 94 -20.64 -13.86 2.17
N SER A 95 -21.68 -14.56 2.61
CA SER A 95 -23.05 -14.04 2.60
C SER A 95 -23.19 -12.77 3.42
N ASN A 96 -22.60 -12.71 4.62
CA ASN A 96 -22.64 -11.52 5.47
C ASN A 96 -21.88 -10.36 4.83
N VAL A 97 -20.73 -10.62 4.21
CA VAL A 97 -19.95 -9.58 3.51
C VAL A 97 -20.72 -9.04 2.31
N GLU A 98 -21.28 -9.91 1.46
CA GLU A 98 -22.09 -9.52 0.30
C GLU A 98 -23.34 -8.71 0.71
N GLN A 99 -24.04 -9.17 1.72
CA GLN A 99 -25.21 -8.45 2.24
C GLN A 99 -24.81 -7.07 2.76
N PHE A 100 -23.74 -6.97 3.53
CA PHE A 100 -23.25 -5.70 4.07
C PHE A 100 -22.88 -4.71 2.96
N VAL A 101 -22.19 -5.17 1.90
CA VAL A 101 -21.83 -4.36 0.73
C VAL A 101 -23.10 -3.89 -0.01
N LYS A 102 -24.06 -4.78 -0.24
CA LYS A 102 -25.32 -4.47 -0.91
C LYS A 102 -26.14 -3.41 -0.16
N GLU A 103 -26.24 -3.54 1.16
CA GLU A 103 -26.98 -2.61 2.01
C GLU A 103 -26.32 -1.22 2.08
N ARG A 104 -25.03 -1.13 1.78
CA ARG A 104 -24.21 0.10 1.85
C ARG A 104 -23.53 0.42 0.52
N SER A 105 -24.25 0.22 -0.59
CA SER A 105 -23.72 0.42 -1.94
C SER A 105 -23.15 1.82 -2.17
N GLY A 106 -23.67 2.85 -1.50
CA GLY A 106 -23.10 4.21 -1.53
C GLY A 106 -21.73 4.35 -0.85
N THR A 107 -21.35 3.40 0.02
CA THR A 107 -20.01 3.33 0.62
C THR A 107 -19.05 2.49 -0.22
N PHE A 108 -19.54 1.44 -0.86
CA PHE A 108 -18.71 0.52 -1.66
C PHE A 108 -18.71 0.90 -3.15
N VAL A 109 -18.23 2.10 -3.45
CA VAL A 109 -18.14 2.65 -4.82
C VAL A 109 -16.86 2.22 -5.56
N TYR A 110 -16.00 1.50 -4.90
CA TYR A 110 -14.76 0.92 -5.40
C TYR A 110 -14.89 -0.60 -5.52
N PRO A 111 -14.02 -1.25 -6.30
CA PRO A 111 -13.96 -2.71 -6.40
C PRO A 111 -13.89 -3.37 -5.03
N THR A 112 -14.77 -4.34 -4.80
CA THR A 112 -14.87 -5.05 -3.52
C THR A 112 -14.88 -6.55 -3.75
N ALA A 113 -14.04 -7.28 -3.02
CA ALA A 113 -13.90 -8.72 -3.07
C ALA A 113 -14.13 -9.36 -1.69
N TYR A 114 -14.39 -10.66 -1.68
CA TYR A 114 -14.35 -11.48 -0.49
C TYR A 114 -13.11 -12.38 -0.50
N ASP A 115 -12.40 -12.42 0.60
CA ASP A 115 -11.22 -13.27 0.79
C ASP A 115 -11.65 -14.63 1.37
N GLU A 116 -11.84 -15.60 0.47
CA GLU A 116 -12.19 -16.97 0.82
C GLU A 116 -11.10 -17.57 1.71
N ASP A 117 -11.51 -18.25 2.80
CA ASP A 117 -10.61 -18.89 3.76
C ASP A 117 -9.51 -17.97 4.35
N ARG A 118 -9.66 -16.65 4.20
CA ARG A 118 -8.70 -15.63 4.65
C ARG A 118 -7.31 -15.79 4.02
N TRP A 119 -7.25 -16.30 2.82
CA TRP A 119 -5.98 -16.65 2.16
C TRP A 119 -5.11 -15.41 1.91
N VAL A 120 -5.69 -14.34 1.36
CA VAL A 120 -4.96 -13.09 1.08
C VAL A 120 -4.61 -12.38 2.39
N ALA A 121 -5.53 -12.32 3.34
CA ALA A 121 -5.26 -11.74 4.66
C ALA A 121 -4.09 -12.44 5.37
N GLN A 122 -4.00 -13.78 5.30
CA GLN A 122 -2.89 -14.55 5.86
C GLN A 122 -1.58 -14.28 5.13
N ALA A 123 -1.58 -14.23 3.79
CA ALA A 123 -0.40 -13.94 2.99
C ALA A 123 0.19 -12.57 3.35
N PHE A 124 -0.65 -11.55 3.54
CA PHE A 124 -0.26 -10.20 3.96
C PHE A 124 -0.10 -10.02 5.48
N LYS A 125 -0.22 -11.11 6.27
CA LYS A 125 -0.12 -11.10 7.74
C LYS A 125 -1.09 -10.11 8.38
N VAL A 126 -2.29 -10.00 7.82
CA VAL A 126 -3.35 -9.15 8.35
C VAL A 126 -4.02 -9.86 9.52
N ASN A 127 -3.94 -9.25 10.69
CA ASN A 127 -4.49 -9.78 11.95
C ASN A 127 -5.43 -8.79 12.67
N ALA A 128 -5.71 -7.66 12.06
CA ALA A 128 -6.60 -6.63 12.58
C ALA A 128 -7.39 -5.95 11.46
N THR A 129 -8.53 -5.34 11.78
CA THR A 129 -9.36 -4.56 10.87
C THR A 129 -9.64 -3.15 11.41
N PRO A 130 -9.62 -2.14 10.56
CA PRO A 130 -9.15 -2.19 9.19
C PRO A 130 -7.63 -2.33 9.13
N THR A 131 -7.12 -2.92 8.05
CA THR A 131 -5.71 -2.84 7.66
C THR A 131 -5.64 -2.40 6.21
N TYR A 132 -4.77 -1.45 5.94
CA TYR A 132 -4.50 -0.91 4.61
C TYR A 132 -3.09 -1.31 4.20
N VAL A 133 -2.96 -1.88 3.02
CA VAL A 133 -1.66 -2.23 2.43
C VAL A 133 -1.55 -1.50 1.11
N LEU A 134 -0.58 -0.59 1.01
CA LEU A 134 -0.28 0.12 -0.22
C LEU A 134 0.87 -0.60 -0.93
N LEU A 135 0.61 -1.01 -2.15
CA LEU A 135 1.63 -1.54 -3.05
C LEU A 135 2.03 -0.46 -4.04
N ASP A 136 3.32 -0.35 -4.32
CA ASP A 136 3.84 0.50 -5.39
C ASP A 136 3.65 -0.13 -6.78
N ALA A 137 4.01 0.60 -7.83
CA ALA A 137 3.92 0.13 -9.21
C ALA A 137 4.82 -1.08 -9.52
N GLN A 138 5.82 -1.34 -8.70
CA GLN A 138 6.72 -2.50 -8.79
C GLN A 138 6.18 -3.73 -8.04
N GLY A 139 5.05 -3.57 -7.31
CA GLY A 139 4.46 -4.63 -6.51
C GLY A 139 5.14 -4.82 -5.16
N SER A 140 5.86 -3.82 -4.68
CA SER A 140 6.45 -3.83 -3.34
C SER A 140 5.52 -3.14 -2.33
N ILE A 141 5.58 -3.59 -1.07
CA ILE A 141 4.80 -2.99 0.01
C ILE A 141 5.44 -1.63 0.37
N ALA A 142 4.74 -0.55 0.01
CA ALA A 142 5.12 0.82 0.34
C ALA A 142 4.64 1.25 1.73
N LEU A 143 3.46 0.74 2.18
CA LEU A 143 2.89 1.07 3.48
C LEU A 143 2.02 -0.08 3.98
N VAL A 144 2.09 -0.34 5.29
CA VAL A 144 1.08 -1.11 6.02
C VAL A 144 0.55 -0.24 7.17
N HIS A 145 -0.71 0.15 7.08
CA HIS A 145 -1.39 0.94 8.11
C HIS A 145 -2.47 0.10 8.79
N ARG A 146 -2.43 0.00 10.12
CA ARG A 146 -3.40 -0.76 10.93
C ARG A 146 -4.27 0.20 11.73
N GLY A 147 -5.56 -0.05 11.73
CA GLY A 147 -6.56 0.85 12.32
C GLY A 147 -7.09 1.87 11.32
N GLY A 148 -7.98 2.74 11.77
CA GLY A 148 -8.57 3.78 10.94
C GLY A 148 -7.62 4.95 10.65
N GLY A 149 -8.03 5.84 9.74
CA GLY A 149 -7.34 7.09 9.48
C GLY A 149 -6.18 7.00 8.50
N VAL A 150 -6.19 6.05 7.55
CA VAL A 150 -5.14 5.94 6.51
C VAL A 150 -5.01 7.24 5.70
N LEU A 151 -6.11 7.94 5.44
CA LEU A 151 -6.11 9.22 4.69
C LEU A 151 -5.40 10.36 5.44
N GLN A 152 -5.20 10.24 6.76
CA GLN A 152 -4.43 11.18 7.58
C GLN A 152 -2.99 10.68 7.82
N ASN A 153 -2.61 9.51 7.31
CA ASN A 153 -1.27 8.98 7.48
C ASN A 153 -0.26 9.77 6.63
N PRO A 154 0.80 10.36 7.23
CA PRO A 154 1.78 11.17 6.49
C PRO A 154 2.49 10.41 5.36
N GLN A 155 2.86 9.14 5.57
CA GLN A 155 3.53 8.32 4.56
C GLN A 155 2.59 8.01 3.37
N PHE A 156 1.29 7.80 3.66
CA PHE A 156 0.29 7.64 2.61
C PHE A 156 0.17 8.91 1.75
N ASN A 157 0.07 10.08 2.39
CA ASN A 157 -0.03 11.36 1.71
C ASN A 157 1.25 11.71 0.93
N GLU A 158 2.42 11.40 1.49
CA GLU A 158 3.69 11.54 0.79
C GLU A 158 3.70 10.67 -0.48
N PHE A 159 3.32 9.39 -0.38
CA PHE A 159 3.21 8.52 -1.55
C PHE A 159 2.25 9.07 -2.59
N LEU A 160 1.05 9.53 -2.20
CA LEU A 160 0.08 10.13 -3.13
C LEU A 160 0.65 11.35 -3.88
N SER A 161 1.51 12.12 -3.24
CA SER A 161 2.15 13.28 -3.87
C SER A 161 3.08 12.90 -5.04
N THR A 162 3.61 11.67 -5.04
CA THR A 162 4.46 11.15 -6.13
C THR A 162 3.65 10.70 -7.35
N LEU A 163 2.33 10.58 -7.22
CA LEU A 163 1.41 10.12 -8.29
C LEU A 163 0.74 11.28 -9.06
N LYS A 164 1.14 12.52 -8.79
CA LYS A 164 0.56 13.72 -9.43
C LYS A 164 1.29 14.10 -10.70
#